data_d4b2255de1c6aa82217eb19d8a6d9c76
#
_entry.id   d4b2255de1c6aa82217eb19d8a6d9c76
#
_cell.length_a   1.000
_cell.length_b   1.000
_cell.length_c   1.000
_cell.angle_alpha   90.00
_cell.angle_beta   90.00
_cell.angle_gamma   90.00
#
_symmetry.space_group_name_H-M   'P 1'
#
loop_
_entity.id
_entity.type
_entity.pdbx_description
1 polymer ?
#
loop_
_entity_poly.entity_id
_entity_poly.type
_entity_poly.pdbx_seq_one_letter_code
_entity_poly.pdbx_strand_id
1 'polypeptide(L)'
;LGNSILNTANADGKDFGEFKVEGFPTSTASDLVTYGGNNDDDDSGILRYVSIRYGGSVLTDNNEINGLTLGAVGRGTTIEYIEVFNNSDDGVEFFGGTVDTKYMAMIFNEDESFDIDQGYRGRNQFWFALQKDVGELSDFGGEHDGGDGDDKTLEPFARVQVYNATYIGGGPDGKTGKGVFNLKDNFAGQYHNSVFMDFRGYAMAIGGESTIARANTAGDLSFENNIWYDIGSYDGTAASLTANGLAEELANVSEKGNTYANPFLGGTSRLGNGGLDPRPSASGAAYNTPMSSVSGGFYTPVNYKGAFSSEENWLKGWSHLDQLGYFDEPAAVKTDVEVVADITTDTTWSNDNNYLLG
;
A
#
# COMPACT_ATOMS: atom_id res chain seq x y z
N LEU A 1 17.62 8.40 6.08
CA LEU A 1 18.14 7.70 7.26
C LEU A 1 18.10 8.63 8.46
N GLY A 2 17.65 8.13 9.61
CA GLY A 2 17.41 8.93 10.82
C GLY A 2 18.01 8.30 12.09
N ASN A 3 17.64 8.90 13.23
CA ASN A 3 18.21 8.59 14.55
C ASN A 3 17.17 8.07 15.55
N SER A 4 16.02 7.58 15.12
CA SER A 4 15.03 6.99 16.02
C SER A 4 15.52 5.69 16.66
N ILE A 5 14.85 5.30 17.73
CA ILE A 5 15.09 4.04 18.43
C ILE A 5 14.59 2.88 17.56
N LEU A 6 15.42 1.85 17.42
CA LEU A 6 15.09 0.57 16.80
C LEU A 6 14.87 -0.50 17.86
N ASN A 7 14.21 -1.60 17.52
CA ASN A 7 14.01 -2.72 18.43
C ASN A 7 15.00 -3.85 18.24
N THR A 8 15.92 -3.72 17.33
CA THR A 8 16.85 -4.76 17.02
C THR A 8 18.00 -4.77 18.02
N ALA A 9 18.05 -5.79 18.85
CA ALA A 9 19.31 -6.22 19.43
C ALA A 9 19.82 -7.32 18.51
N ASN A 10 20.73 -6.97 17.77
CA ASN A 10 21.61 -7.69 16.91
C ASN A 10 21.71 -9.19 17.05
N ALA A 11 21.32 -9.93 16.06
CA ALA A 11 21.90 -11.23 15.72
C ALA A 11 23.42 -11.14 15.52
N ASP A 12 23.97 -9.97 15.21
CA ASP A 12 25.38 -9.73 14.89
C ASP A 12 26.20 -9.05 15.99
N GLY A 13 25.65 -8.90 17.22
CA GLY A 13 26.35 -8.28 18.34
C GLY A 13 26.64 -6.79 18.20
N LYS A 14 25.86 -6.06 17.38
CA LYS A 14 25.93 -4.61 17.27
C LYS A 14 25.13 -3.93 18.38
N ASP A 15 25.52 -2.78 18.84
CA ASP A 15 24.76 -2.00 19.81
C ASP A 15 23.46 -1.44 19.20
N PHE A 16 22.47 -1.15 20.03
CA PHE A 16 21.27 -0.40 19.62
C PHE A 16 21.70 0.82 18.80
N GLY A 17 21.17 0.94 17.58
CA GLY A 17 21.32 2.15 16.77
C GLY A 17 22.44 2.15 15.74
N GLU A 18 23.04 1.01 15.42
CA GLU A 18 24.06 0.94 14.37
C GLU A 18 23.68 -0.07 13.27
N PHE A 19 22.53 0.15 12.63
CA PHE A 19 22.13 -0.65 11.49
C PHE A 19 22.63 -0.05 10.19
N LYS A 20 22.84 -0.92 9.21
CA LYS A 20 23.16 -0.53 7.84
C LYS A 20 21.99 -0.91 6.93
N VAL A 21 21.72 -0.04 5.99
CA VAL A 21 20.81 -0.37 4.87
C VAL A 21 21.30 -1.67 4.22
N GLU A 22 20.39 -2.58 4.03
CA GLU A 22 20.67 -3.90 3.48
C GLU A 22 21.28 -3.86 2.07
N GLY A 23 21.86 -4.95 1.64
CA GLY A 23 22.49 -5.09 0.32
C GLY A 23 23.78 -4.30 0.12
N PHE A 24 24.05 -3.25 0.90
CA PHE A 24 25.29 -2.48 0.74
C PHE A 24 26.52 -3.24 1.24
N PRO A 25 27.64 -3.23 0.47
CA PRO A 25 28.88 -3.85 0.91
C PRO A 25 29.33 -3.35 2.27
N THR A 26 29.91 -4.23 3.09
CA THR A 26 30.48 -3.87 4.41
C THR A 26 31.57 -2.80 4.33
N SER A 27 32.20 -2.64 3.15
CA SER A 27 33.18 -1.58 2.86
C SER A 27 32.56 -0.21 2.58
N THR A 28 31.23 -0.11 2.43
CA THR A 28 30.57 1.18 2.24
C THR A 28 30.75 2.04 3.48
N ALA A 29 31.08 3.32 3.29
CA ALA A 29 31.28 4.25 4.39
C ALA A 29 30.05 4.29 5.31
N SER A 30 30.22 4.10 6.62
CA SER A 30 29.12 3.93 7.56
C SER A 30 28.21 5.15 7.65
N ASP A 31 28.76 6.35 7.50
CA ASP A 31 28.01 7.61 7.48
C ASP A 31 27.01 7.76 6.33
N LEU A 32 27.12 6.92 5.30
CA LEU A 32 26.20 6.92 4.15
C LEU A 32 25.07 5.91 4.26
N VAL A 33 25.23 4.87 5.07
CA VAL A 33 24.33 3.72 5.08
C VAL A 33 23.89 3.28 6.48
N THR A 34 24.34 3.96 7.53
CA THR A 34 24.01 3.62 8.92
C THR A 34 22.83 4.45 9.40
N TYR A 35 21.93 3.84 10.14
CA TYR A 35 20.75 4.48 10.75
C TYR A 35 20.51 3.94 12.16
N GLY A 36 19.59 4.60 12.87
CA GLY A 36 19.23 4.26 14.23
C GLY A 36 19.92 5.13 15.28
N GLY A 37 19.36 5.20 16.45
CA GLY A 37 19.84 6.05 17.52
C GLY A 37 18.92 6.06 18.73
N ASN A 38 18.68 7.24 19.30
CA ASN A 38 17.90 7.41 20.52
C ASN A 38 16.96 8.63 20.47
N ASN A 39 16.68 9.16 19.29
CA ASN A 39 15.87 10.35 19.11
C ASN A 39 14.64 10.09 18.21
N ASP A 40 13.53 9.74 18.81
CA ASP A 40 12.26 9.52 18.09
C ASP A 40 11.66 10.81 17.47
N ASP A 41 12.17 11.98 17.85
CA ASP A 41 11.79 13.28 17.28
C ASP A 41 12.78 13.77 16.21
N ASP A 42 13.65 12.89 15.72
CA ASP A 42 14.60 13.20 14.65
C ASP A 42 13.91 13.84 13.44
N ASP A 43 14.57 14.84 12.85
CA ASP A 43 14.13 15.53 11.64
C ASP A 43 15.18 15.37 10.54
N SER A 44 14.89 14.47 9.61
CA SER A 44 15.69 14.21 8.42
C SER A 44 15.29 15.09 7.21
N GLY A 45 14.39 16.06 7.41
CA GLY A 45 13.98 17.02 6.40
C GLY A 45 12.57 16.77 5.82
N ILE A 46 12.36 17.23 4.60
CA ILE A 46 11.05 17.19 3.94
C ILE A 46 11.17 16.50 2.58
N LEU A 47 10.37 15.45 2.38
CA LEU A 47 10.20 14.77 1.10
C LEU A 47 8.73 14.90 0.68
N ARG A 48 8.46 15.61 -0.41
CA ARG A 48 7.10 15.90 -0.87
C ARG A 48 7.02 15.99 -2.39
N TYR A 49 5.99 15.41 -2.98
CA TYR A 49 5.77 15.34 -4.44
C TYR A 49 6.94 14.70 -5.19
N VAL A 50 7.34 13.52 -4.73
CA VAL A 50 8.44 12.74 -5.31
C VAL A 50 7.89 11.46 -5.91
N SER A 51 8.25 11.19 -7.16
CA SER A 51 7.96 9.94 -7.86
C SER A 51 9.26 9.20 -8.14
N ILE A 52 9.44 8.04 -7.51
CA ILE A 52 10.55 7.11 -7.67
C ILE A 52 10.12 6.03 -8.65
N ARG A 53 10.93 5.74 -9.67
CA ARG A 53 10.45 4.95 -10.82
C ARG A 53 11.48 3.93 -11.26
N TYR A 54 11.02 2.70 -11.56
CA TYR A 54 11.82 1.66 -12.18
C TYR A 54 13.13 1.36 -11.45
N GLY A 55 13.07 1.36 -10.11
CA GLY A 55 14.14 0.97 -9.21
C GLY A 55 14.17 -0.54 -8.97
N GLY A 56 14.81 -0.95 -7.86
CA GLY A 56 14.81 -2.34 -7.44
C GLY A 56 16.00 -3.14 -7.97
N SER A 57 17.18 -2.50 -8.07
CA SER A 57 18.37 -3.23 -8.50
C SER A 57 18.80 -4.26 -7.47
N VAL A 58 19.00 -5.51 -7.92
CA VAL A 58 19.61 -6.57 -7.13
C VAL A 58 21.07 -6.22 -6.87
N LEU A 59 21.45 -6.05 -5.61
CA LEU A 59 22.83 -5.77 -5.20
C LEU A 59 23.61 -7.06 -4.94
N THR A 60 22.97 -8.02 -4.30
CA THR A 60 23.49 -9.39 -4.06
C THR A 60 22.30 -10.36 -4.06
N ASP A 61 22.53 -11.67 -4.02
CA ASP A 61 21.48 -12.69 -3.92
C ASP A 61 20.58 -12.40 -2.70
N ASN A 62 19.29 -12.19 -2.91
CA ASN A 62 18.26 -11.84 -1.93
C ASN A 62 18.52 -10.50 -1.19
N ASN A 63 19.10 -9.53 -1.87
CA ASN A 63 19.23 -8.17 -1.39
C ASN A 63 19.04 -7.22 -2.57
N GLU A 64 17.88 -6.70 -2.67
CA GLU A 64 17.42 -5.74 -3.65
C GLU A 64 17.42 -4.33 -3.02
N ILE A 65 17.07 -3.34 -3.80
CA ILE A 65 16.88 -1.97 -3.31
C ILE A 65 15.40 -1.62 -3.34
N ASN A 66 14.84 -1.35 -2.19
CA ASN A 66 13.47 -0.82 -2.07
C ASN A 66 13.30 0.48 -2.84
N GLY A 67 12.07 0.77 -3.24
CA GLY A 67 11.76 2.05 -3.87
C GLY A 67 12.07 3.23 -2.94
N LEU A 68 11.63 3.16 -1.70
CA LEU A 68 11.96 4.11 -0.64
C LEU A 68 12.30 3.37 0.65
N THR A 69 13.54 3.46 1.09
CA THR A 69 13.98 2.92 2.37
C THR A 69 13.97 4.01 3.45
N LEU A 70 13.22 3.78 4.54
CA LEU A 70 13.10 4.70 5.68
C LEU A 70 13.72 4.07 6.94
N GLY A 71 15.05 4.16 7.08
CA GLY A 71 15.79 3.62 8.21
C GLY A 71 15.76 4.56 9.43
N ALA A 72 15.09 4.17 10.52
CA ALA A 72 15.00 4.91 11.79
C ALA A 72 14.61 6.39 11.66
N VAL A 73 13.77 6.73 10.70
CA VAL A 73 13.36 8.13 10.46
C VAL A 73 12.39 8.58 11.55
N GLY A 74 12.67 9.74 12.15
CA GLY A 74 11.91 10.28 13.27
C GLY A 74 10.72 11.14 12.86
N ARG A 75 9.84 11.38 13.84
CA ARG A 75 8.55 12.09 13.61
C ARG A 75 8.68 13.58 13.29
N GLY A 76 9.86 14.17 13.42
CA GLY A 76 10.14 15.54 12.95
C GLY A 76 10.19 15.63 11.43
N THR A 77 10.42 14.51 10.74
CA THR A 77 10.52 14.42 9.28
C THR A 77 9.15 14.49 8.62
N THR A 78 9.06 15.18 7.49
CA THR A 78 7.84 15.24 6.68
C THR A 78 7.94 14.36 5.44
N ILE A 79 7.04 13.37 5.31
CA ILE A 79 6.94 12.49 4.14
C ILE A 79 5.49 12.53 3.63
N GLU A 80 5.27 13.18 2.49
CA GLU A 80 3.93 13.34 1.92
C GLU A 80 3.97 13.37 0.39
N TYR A 81 2.94 12.83 -0.26
CA TYR A 81 2.81 12.79 -1.72
C TYR A 81 4.01 12.09 -2.38
N ILE A 82 4.19 10.83 -2.03
CA ILE A 82 5.25 9.98 -2.59
C ILE A 82 4.59 8.93 -3.48
N GLU A 83 5.15 8.76 -4.66
CA GLU A 83 4.84 7.64 -5.54
C GLU A 83 6.09 6.80 -5.76
N VAL A 84 5.98 5.48 -5.57
CA VAL A 84 6.94 4.50 -6.06
C VAL A 84 6.27 3.72 -7.17
N PHE A 85 6.86 3.72 -8.34
CA PHE A 85 6.28 3.14 -9.54
C PHE A 85 7.18 2.08 -10.16
N ASN A 86 6.69 0.84 -10.23
CA ASN A 86 7.35 -0.30 -10.89
C ASN A 86 8.78 -0.53 -10.36
N ASN A 87 8.90 -0.66 -9.04
CA ASN A 87 10.12 -1.12 -8.38
C ASN A 87 10.18 -2.65 -8.44
N SER A 88 11.39 -3.23 -8.60
CA SER A 88 11.53 -4.70 -8.63
C SER A 88 11.61 -5.34 -7.25
N ASP A 89 11.50 -4.55 -6.23
CA ASP A 89 11.44 -4.88 -4.82
C ASP A 89 10.29 -4.11 -4.19
N ASP A 90 10.30 -3.87 -2.88
CA ASP A 90 9.25 -3.15 -2.18
C ASP A 90 8.98 -1.75 -2.72
N GLY A 91 7.77 -1.31 -2.49
CA GLY A 91 7.42 0.09 -2.69
C GLY A 91 8.09 0.99 -1.66
N VAL A 92 7.80 0.76 -0.40
CA VAL A 92 8.46 1.42 0.73
C VAL A 92 8.70 0.42 1.85
N GLU A 93 9.90 0.45 2.40
CA GLU A 93 10.23 -0.31 3.58
C GLU A 93 10.63 0.61 4.75
N PHE A 94 10.02 0.34 5.92
CA PHE A 94 10.23 1.07 7.16
C PHE A 94 11.06 0.23 8.12
N PHE A 95 12.34 0.47 8.17
CA PHE A 95 13.24 -0.09 9.17
C PHE A 95 13.16 0.71 10.48
N GLY A 96 12.14 0.45 11.27
CA GLY A 96 11.90 1.14 12.52
C GLY A 96 11.55 2.63 12.36
N GLY A 97 11.70 3.37 13.46
CA GLY A 97 11.43 4.80 13.46
C GLY A 97 10.00 5.19 13.82
N THR A 98 9.72 6.47 13.73
CA THR A 98 8.47 7.10 14.17
C THR A 98 7.91 8.11 13.18
N VAL A 99 8.45 8.18 11.96
CA VAL A 99 7.99 9.12 10.95
C VAL A 99 6.51 8.90 10.64
N ASP A 100 5.78 9.99 10.53
CA ASP A 100 4.39 9.99 10.09
C ASP A 100 4.31 10.22 8.58
N THR A 101 3.45 9.49 7.87
CA THR A 101 3.33 9.62 6.41
C THR A 101 1.91 9.83 5.92
N LYS A 102 1.76 10.63 4.85
CA LYS A 102 0.47 10.82 4.15
C LYS A 102 0.63 10.76 2.63
N TYR A 103 -0.42 10.30 1.96
CA TYR A 103 -0.49 10.29 0.50
C TYR A 103 0.67 9.51 -0.13
N MET A 104 0.81 8.26 0.27
CA MET A 104 1.81 7.34 -0.26
C MET A 104 1.16 6.44 -1.31
N ALA A 105 1.74 6.34 -2.50
CA ALA A 105 1.25 5.50 -3.58
C ALA A 105 2.34 4.50 -4.04
N MET A 106 2.10 3.23 -3.80
CA MET A 106 2.97 2.11 -4.17
C MET A 106 2.33 1.37 -5.34
N ILE A 107 2.93 1.51 -6.52
CA ILE A 107 2.30 1.16 -7.79
C ILE A 107 3.15 0.14 -8.53
N PHE A 108 2.60 -1.05 -8.75
CA PHE A 108 3.22 -2.11 -9.56
C PHE A 108 4.59 -2.56 -9.06
N ASN A 109 4.84 -2.53 -7.77
CA ASN A 109 6.06 -3.08 -7.17
C ASN A 109 6.02 -4.60 -7.25
N GLU A 110 7.20 -5.24 -7.33
CA GLU A 110 7.29 -6.70 -7.57
C GLU A 110 7.30 -7.52 -6.30
N ASP A 111 7.69 -6.91 -5.17
CA ASP A 111 7.50 -7.48 -3.84
C ASP A 111 6.37 -6.75 -3.10
N GLU A 112 6.49 -6.41 -1.84
CA GLU A 112 5.44 -5.78 -1.07
C GLU A 112 5.20 -4.32 -1.48
N SER A 113 3.97 -3.85 -1.27
CA SER A 113 3.70 -2.42 -1.44
C SER A 113 4.20 -1.61 -0.24
N PHE A 114 3.95 -2.13 0.97
CA PHE A 114 4.38 -1.50 2.23
C PHE A 114 5.00 -2.56 3.12
N ASP A 115 6.29 -2.49 3.35
CA ASP A 115 6.98 -3.35 4.30
C ASP A 115 7.33 -2.60 5.60
N ILE A 116 7.20 -3.30 6.73
CA ILE A 116 7.38 -2.75 8.07
C ILE A 116 8.22 -3.70 8.91
N ASP A 117 9.33 -3.19 9.42
CA ASP A 117 10.24 -3.94 10.26
C ASP A 117 10.82 -3.08 11.40
N GLN A 118 11.67 -3.68 12.22
CA GLN A 118 12.53 -3.07 13.24
C GLN A 118 11.82 -2.12 14.21
N GLY A 119 10.52 -2.33 14.46
CA GLY A 119 9.77 -1.56 15.44
C GLY A 119 9.25 -0.22 14.95
N TYR A 120 8.87 -0.09 13.70
CA TYR A 120 8.24 1.12 13.17
C TYR A 120 6.92 1.45 13.90
N ARG A 121 6.74 2.73 14.29
CA ARG A 121 5.67 3.21 15.17
C ARG A 121 4.97 4.47 14.67
N GLY A 122 5.04 4.75 13.38
CA GLY A 122 4.47 5.96 12.79
C GLY A 122 2.94 5.94 12.64
N ARG A 123 2.38 7.13 12.43
CA ARG A 123 0.98 7.36 12.08
C ARG A 123 0.88 7.61 10.59
N ASN A 124 -0.07 6.95 9.94
CA ASN A 124 -0.16 6.96 8.49
C ASN A 124 -1.59 7.20 8.01
N GLN A 125 -1.75 7.94 6.91
CA GLN A 125 -3.05 8.18 6.32
C GLN A 125 -2.98 8.33 4.80
N PHE A 126 -4.01 7.85 4.11
CA PHE A 126 -4.13 7.91 2.65
C PHE A 126 -3.01 7.14 1.93
N TRP A 127 -2.78 5.90 2.36
CA TRP A 127 -1.92 4.96 1.65
C TRP A 127 -2.66 4.32 0.49
N PHE A 128 -2.04 4.25 -0.66
CA PHE A 128 -2.58 3.61 -1.85
C PHE A 128 -1.62 2.56 -2.40
N ALA A 129 -2.12 1.34 -2.61
CA ALA A 129 -1.41 0.28 -3.32
C ALA A 129 -2.21 -0.15 -4.54
N LEU A 130 -1.53 -0.33 -5.67
CA LEU A 130 -2.07 -0.94 -6.88
C LEU A 130 -1.08 -1.97 -7.40
N GLN A 131 -1.43 -3.25 -7.31
CA GLN A 131 -0.58 -4.35 -7.73
C GLN A 131 -0.77 -4.67 -9.23
N LYS A 132 0.23 -5.36 -9.82
CA LYS A 132 0.15 -5.89 -11.19
C LYS A 132 -0.87 -7.02 -11.27
N ASP A 133 -1.49 -7.17 -12.43
CA ASP A 133 -2.43 -8.24 -12.79
C ASP A 133 -1.78 -9.31 -13.70
N VAL A 134 -0.46 -9.30 -13.82
CA VAL A 134 0.27 -10.21 -14.70
C VAL A 134 1.30 -11.02 -13.92
N GLY A 135 1.15 -12.32 -14.01
CA GLY A 135 2.14 -13.36 -13.83
C GLY A 135 3.04 -13.30 -12.60
N GLU A 136 2.61 -13.75 -11.44
CA GLU A 136 3.46 -14.01 -10.26
C GLU A 136 4.29 -12.80 -9.75
N LEU A 137 3.94 -11.58 -10.16
CA LEU A 137 4.53 -10.34 -9.69
C LEU A 137 3.64 -9.72 -8.61
N SER A 138 4.24 -8.93 -7.74
CA SER A 138 3.67 -8.32 -6.53
C SER A 138 3.26 -9.36 -5.47
N ASP A 139 3.86 -9.26 -4.31
CA ASP A 139 3.59 -10.17 -3.20
C ASP A 139 2.40 -9.68 -2.36
N PHE A 140 2.62 -9.26 -1.14
CA PHE A 140 1.52 -8.78 -0.31
C PHE A 140 1.26 -7.27 -0.54
N GLY A 141 0.07 -6.82 -0.15
CA GLY A 141 -0.18 -5.40 0.03
C GLY A 141 0.67 -4.82 1.16
N GLY A 142 0.99 -5.65 2.16
CA GLY A 142 1.95 -5.36 3.20
C GLY A 142 2.48 -6.61 3.89
N GLU A 143 3.80 -6.69 4.05
CA GLU A 143 4.47 -7.57 4.98
C GLU A 143 4.85 -6.76 6.22
N HIS A 144 4.52 -7.26 7.42
CA HIS A 144 4.68 -6.46 8.63
C HIS A 144 5.27 -7.31 9.74
N ASP A 145 6.51 -7.00 10.08
CA ASP A 145 7.26 -7.59 11.15
C ASP A 145 7.31 -6.70 12.39
N GLY A 146 7.02 -7.28 13.55
CA GLY A 146 7.10 -6.55 14.81
C GLY A 146 8.52 -6.21 15.20
N GLY A 147 9.45 -7.04 14.82
CA GLY A 147 10.87 -6.89 15.08
C GLY A 147 11.71 -7.83 14.25
N ASP A 148 12.92 -7.44 13.99
CA ASP A 148 13.91 -8.22 13.27
C ASP A 148 14.66 -9.19 14.18
N GLY A 149 15.13 -10.31 13.63
CA GLY A 149 15.93 -11.31 14.28
C GLY A 149 15.13 -12.36 15.06
N ASP A 150 15.87 -13.17 15.87
CA ASP A 150 15.29 -14.32 16.57
C ASP A 150 14.54 -13.96 17.86
N ASP A 151 14.74 -12.78 18.43
CA ASP A 151 14.05 -12.32 19.64
C ASP A 151 12.84 -11.45 19.29
N LYS A 152 11.72 -12.09 19.05
CA LYS A 152 10.44 -11.47 18.69
C LYS A 152 9.75 -10.74 19.85
N THR A 153 10.41 -10.57 20.97
CA THR A 153 9.89 -9.83 22.13
C THR A 153 10.60 -8.51 22.37
N LEU A 154 11.55 -8.15 21.53
CA LEU A 154 12.30 -6.90 21.65
C LEU A 154 11.39 -5.67 21.55
N GLU A 155 11.70 -4.68 22.34
CA GLU A 155 11.02 -3.39 22.38
C GLU A 155 11.89 -2.29 21.75
N PRO A 156 11.27 -1.33 21.08
CA PRO A 156 9.84 -1.21 20.77
C PRO A 156 9.43 -2.13 19.61
N PHE A 157 8.40 -2.94 19.79
CA PHE A 157 7.84 -3.70 18.66
C PHE A 157 7.07 -2.77 17.70
N ALA A 158 6.93 -3.18 16.43
CA ALA A 158 6.23 -2.38 15.43
C ALA A 158 4.74 -2.22 15.81
N ARG A 159 4.28 -0.97 15.83
CA ARG A 159 2.92 -0.58 16.20
C ARG A 159 2.47 0.58 15.32
N VAL A 160 2.30 0.29 14.06
CA VAL A 160 1.84 1.28 13.07
C VAL A 160 0.35 1.59 13.25
N GLN A 161 -0.05 2.81 12.96
CA GLN A 161 -1.45 3.18 12.85
C GLN A 161 -1.74 3.69 11.43
N VAL A 162 -2.62 3.02 10.72
CA VAL A 162 -3.00 3.36 9.34
C VAL A 162 -4.48 3.68 9.27
N TYR A 163 -4.80 4.86 8.78
CA TYR A 163 -6.18 5.27 8.50
C TYR A 163 -6.35 5.55 7.01
N ASN A 164 -7.51 5.19 6.49
CA ASN A 164 -7.89 5.54 5.13
C ASN A 164 -6.89 5.03 4.07
N ALA A 165 -6.53 3.75 4.09
CA ALA A 165 -5.78 3.12 3.02
C ALA A 165 -6.72 2.56 1.95
N THR A 166 -6.25 2.47 0.70
CA THR A 166 -6.89 1.72 -0.38
C THR A 166 -5.86 0.81 -1.02
N TYR A 167 -6.01 -0.51 -0.86
CA TYR A 167 -5.14 -1.49 -1.51
C TYR A 167 -5.94 -2.27 -2.54
N ILE A 168 -5.46 -2.26 -3.78
CA ILE A 168 -6.02 -3.00 -4.91
C ILE A 168 -5.00 -4.04 -5.34
N GLY A 169 -5.29 -5.30 -5.11
CA GLY A 169 -4.45 -6.43 -5.47
C GLY A 169 -4.40 -6.69 -6.98
N GLY A 170 -3.73 -7.75 -7.38
CA GLY A 170 -3.52 -8.11 -8.78
C GLY A 170 -4.73 -8.74 -9.49
N GLY A 171 -5.87 -8.84 -8.83
CA GLY A 171 -7.06 -9.45 -9.41
C GLY A 171 -6.95 -10.97 -9.52
N PRO A 172 -7.84 -11.61 -10.31
CA PRO A 172 -7.84 -13.06 -10.51
C PRO A 172 -6.55 -13.60 -11.15
N ASP A 173 -5.83 -12.77 -11.87
CA ASP A 173 -4.55 -13.10 -12.51
C ASP A 173 -3.32 -12.69 -11.68
N GLY A 174 -3.52 -12.13 -10.50
CA GLY A 174 -2.46 -11.77 -9.56
C GLY A 174 -1.73 -12.98 -8.98
N LYS A 175 -0.70 -12.74 -8.17
CA LYS A 175 0.18 -13.78 -7.63
C LYS A 175 -0.58 -14.78 -6.77
N THR A 176 -0.36 -16.06 -7.03
CA THR A 176 -1.02 -17.17 -6.33
C THR A 176 -0.52 -17.28 -4.89
N GLY A 177 -1.46 -17.42 -3.94
CA GLY A 177 -1.13 -17.67 -2.53
C GLY A 177 -0.68 -16.43 -1.75
N LYS A 178 -0.67 -15.25 -2.37
CA LYS A 178 -0.39 -13.98 -1.70
C LYS A 178 -1.69 -13.23 -1.43
N GLY A 179 -1.73 -12.55 -0.29
CA GLY A 179 -2.92 -11.85 0.22
C GLY A 179 -2.70 -10.36 0.43
N VAL A 180 -3.59 -9.75 1.20
CA VAL A 180 -3.43 -8.33 1.54
C VAL A 180 -2.29 -8.15 2.51
N PHE A 181 -2.22 -8.99 3.58
CA PHE A 181 -1.22 -8.85 4.63
C PHE A 181 -0.54 -10.16 5.00
N ASN A 182 0.76 -10.09 5.28
CA ASN A 182 1.54 -11.06 6.04
C ASN A 182 2.01 -10.40 7.34
N LEU A 183 1.49 -10.87 8.49
CA LEU A 183 1.71 -10.24 9.80
C LEU A 183 2.45 -11.23 10.69
N LYS A 184 3.64 -10.88 11.14
CA LYS A 184 4.49 -11.81 11.89
C LYS A 184 5.38 -11.11 12.93
N ASP A 185 6.11 -11.88 13.66
CA ASP A 185 7.21 -11.46 14.51
C ASP A 185 6.89 -10.36 15.53
N ASN A 186 5.74 -10.56 16.23
CA ASN A 186 5.25 -9.68 17.28
C ASN A 186 4.64 -8.34 16.78
N PHE A 187 4.21 -8.28 15.55
CA PHE A 187 3.56 -7.10 14.98
C PHE A 187 2.25 -6.74 15.70
N ALA A 188 2.02 -5.45 15.92
CA ALA A 188 0.87 -4.90 16.65
C ALA A 188 0.23 -3.69 15.95
N GLY A 189 0.10 -3.71 14.64
CA GLY A 189 -0.45 -2.58 13.87
C GLY A 189 -1.97 -2.47 13.92
N GLN A 190 -2.46 -1.30 13.55
CA GLN A 190 -3.88 -0.98 13.51
C GLN A 190 -4.26 -0.39 12.15
N TYR A 191 -5.30 -0.96 11.52
CA TYR A 191 -5.85 -0.47 10.26
C TYR A 191 -7.31 -0.06 10.42
N HIS A 192 -7.62 1.19 10.08
CA HIS A 192 -8.94 1.77 10.24
C HIS A 192 -9.44 2.43 8.96
N ASN A 193 -10.76 2.39 8.73
CA ASN A 193 -11.43 3.13 7.65
C ASN A 193 -10.80 2.90 6.28
N SER A 194 -10.30 1.70 6.02
CA SER A 194 -9.57 1.36 4.81
C SER A 194 -10.39 0.49 3.86
N VAL A 195 -9.95 0.39 2.62
CA VAL A 195 -10.54 -0.45 1.57
C VAL A 195 -9.46 -1.41 1.08
N PHE A 196 -9.74 -2.70 1.15
CA PHE A 196 -8.88 -3.78 0.67
C PHE A 196 -9.68 -4.61 -0.34
N MET A 197 -9.18 -4.73 -1.56
CA MET A 197 -9.92 -5.44 -2.59
C MET A 197 -9.03 -6.06 -3.66
N ASP A 198 -9.61 -7.00 -4.38
CA ASP A 198 -9.07 -7.56 -5.61
C ASP A 198 -7.77 -8.36 -5.43
N PHE A 199 -7.61 -9.03 -4.27
CA PHE A 199 -6.49 -9.92 -4.00
C PHE A 199 -6.84 -11.38 -4.27
N ARG A 200 -5.97 -12.07 -5.02
CA ARG A 200 -6.21 -13.46 -5.41
C ARG A 200 -6.17 -14.45 -4.24
N GLY A 201 -5.38 -14.17 -3.23
CA GLY A 201 -5.18 -15.05 -2.08
C GLY A 201 -6.17 -14.81 -0.95
N TYR A 202 -5.74 -14.20 0.12
CA TYR A 202 -6.49 -14.07 1.38
C TYR A 202 -6.35 -12.64 1.96
N ALA A 203 -7.15 -12.33 3.00
CA ALA A 203 -7.05 -11.03 3.65
C ALA A 203 -5.73 -10.90 4.43
N MET A 204 -5.38 -11.91 5.23
CA MET A 204 -4.15 -11.88 6.01
C MET A 204 -3.67 -13.27 6.40
N ALA A 205 -2.35 -13.42 6.54
CA ALA A 205 -1.69 -14.47 7.29
C ALA A 205 -1.16 -13.89 8.59
N ILE A 206 -1.30 -14.63 9.70
CA ILE A 206 -0.77 -14.25 11.00
C ILE A 206 0.21 -15.32 11.46
N GLY A 207 1.47 -14.96 11.52
CA GLY A 207 2.57 -15.84 11.89
C GLY A 207 2.99 -15.68 13.35
N GLY A 208 3.23 -16.83 14.01
CA GLY A 208 3.84 -16.89 15.34
C GLY A 208 2.92 -16.59 16.53
N GLU A 209 3.27 -17.15 17.68
CA GLU A 209 2.50 -16.99 18.91
C GLU A 209 2.49 -15.55 19.44
N SER A 210 3.58 -14.81 19.23
CA SER A 210 3.71 -13.42 19.69
C SER A 210 2.73 -12.49 18.95
N THR A 211 2.60 -12.61 17.64
CA THR A 211 1.65 -11.80 16.85
C THR A 211 0.20 -12.18 17.16
N ILE A 212 -0.07 -13.49 17.36
CA ILE A 212 -1.37 -13.97 17.81
C ILE A 212 -1.74 -13.37 19.19
N ALA A 213 -0.77 -13.28 20.10
CA ALA A 213 -0.99 -12.67 21.41
C ALA A 213 -1.31 -11.17 21.33
N ARG A 214 -0.76 -10.46 20.34
CA ARG A 214 -1.09 -9.03 20.09
C ARG A 214 -2.56 -8.85 19.71
N ALA A 215 -3.09 -9.73 18.90
CA ALA A 215 -4.50 -9.70 18.53
C ALA A 215 -5.42 -10.07 19.72
N ASN A 216 -5.13 -11.20 20.39
CA ASN A 216 -6.05 -11.82 21.35
C ASN A 216 -5.97 -11.21 22.75
N THR A 217 -4.78 -10.90 23.24
CA THR A 217 -4.55 -10.55 24.64
C THR A 217 -4.36 -9.06 24.85
N ALA A 218 -3.54 -8.44 24.03
CA ALA A 218 -3.22 -7.03 24.16
C ALA A 218 -4.20 -6.12 23.42
N GLY A 219 -4.84 -6.63 22.33
CA GLY A 219 -5.69 -5.84 21.46
C GLY A 219 -4.93 -4.79 20.65
N ASP A 220 -3.62 -4.98 20.52
CA ASP A 220 -2.74 -4.06 19.81
C ASP A 220 -2.82 -4.25 18.29
N LEU A 221 -3.01 -5.49 17.83
CA LEU A 221 -3.25 -5.80 16.43
C LEU A 221 -4.74 -5.76 16.15
N SER A 222 -5.19 -4.80 15.35
CA SER A 222 -6.62 -4.66 15.06
C SER A 222 -6.92 -4.11 13.67
N PHE A 223 -8.07 -4.59 13.13
CA PHE A 223 -8.63 -4.11 11.87
C PHE A 223 -10.07 -3.66 12.14
N GLU A 224 -10.34 -2.35 12.04
CA GLU A 224 -11.62 -1.80 12.44
C GLU A 224 -12.25 -0.88 11.39
N ASN A 225 -13.54 -1.09 11.15
CA ASN A 225 -14.30 -0.27 10.20
C ASN A 225 -13.71 -0.25 8.77
N ASN A 226 -13.10 -1.36 8.33
CA ASN A 226 -12.56 -1.49 6.97
C ASN A 226 -13.61 -2.10 6.03
N ILE A 227 -13.39 -1.96 4.73
CA ILE A 227 -14.12 -2.65 3.68
C ILE A 227 -13.20 -3.69 3.05
N TRP A 228 -13.72 -4.92 2.93
CA TRP A 228 -13.09 -6.04 2.24
C TRP A 228 -13.97 -6.42 1.05
N TYR A 229 -13.38 -6.63 -0.14
CA TYR A 229 -14.14 -6.98 -1.33
C TYR A 229 -13.31 -7.78 -2.33
N ASP A 230 -13.90 -8.79 -2.96
CA ASP A 230 -13.25 -9.65 -3.96
C ASP A 230 -11.85 -10.14 -3.53
N ILE A 231 -11.81 -10.80 -2.37
CA ILE A 231 -10.60 -11.42 -1.85
C ILE A 231 -10.75 -12.93 -1.90
N GLY A 232 -9.94 -13.58 -2.71
CA GLY A 232 -9.85 -15.02 -2.85
C GLY A 232 -10.87 -15.66 -3.80
N SER A 233 -12.11 -15.27 -3.83
CA SER A 233 -13.16 -15.98 -4.56
C SER A 233 -13.77 -15.24 -5.75
N TYR A 234 -13.67 -13.97 -5.88
CA TYR A 234 -14.22 -13.16 -7.00
C TYR A 234 -15.70 -13.38 -7.32
N ASP A 235 -16.48 -13.90 -6.39
CA ASP A 235 -17.92 -14.13 -6.54
C ASP A 235 -18.77 -13.09 -5.77
N GLY A 236 -18.14 -12.05 -5.26
CA GLY A 236 -18.78 -11.02 -4.43
C GLY A 236 -19.10 -11.50 -3.01
N THR A 237 -18.64 -12.70 -2.63
CA THR A 237 -18.68 -13.20 -1.27
C THR A 237 -17.28 -13.17 -0.70
N ALA A 238 -17.10 -12.67 0.48
CA ALA A 238 -15.82 -12.67 1.17
C ALA A 238 -15.50 -14.09 1.73
N ALA A 239 -15.56 -15.11 0.90
CA ALA A 239 -15.60 -16.50 1.34
C ALA A 239 -14.25 -17.04 1.84
N SER A 240 -13.14 -16.38 1.56
CA SER A 240 -11.81 -16.85 1.95
C SER A 240 -10.91 -15.71 2.41
N LEU A 241 -11.27 -15.07 3.51
CA LEU A 241 -10.50 -13.94 4.01
C LEU A 241 -9.15 -14.32 4.61
N THR A 242 -8.93 -15.61 4.89
CA THR A 242 -7.86 -15.93 5.83
C THR A 242 -7.10 -17.19 5.48
N ALA A 243 -5.82 -17.19 5.78
CA ALA A 243 -4.98 -18.39 5.80
C ALA A 243 -5.14 -19.22 7.10
N ASN A 244 -5.71 -18.65 8.18
CA ASN A 244 -6.01 -19.32 9.45
C ASN A 244 -7.20 -18.65 10.17
N GLY A 245 -7.80 -19.35 11.12
CA GLY A 245 -9.05 -18.90 11.79
C GLY A 245 -8.93 -17.59 12.56
N LEU A 246 -7.77 -17.29 13.13
CA LEU A 246 -7.56 -16.02 13.86
C LEU A 246 -7.59 -14.82 12.91
N ALA A 247 -7.02 -14.99 11.74
CA ALA A 247 -7.06 -13.94 10.73
C ALA A 247 -8.51 -13.67 10.27
N GLU A 248 -9.34 -14.72 10.21
CA GLU A 248 -10.79 -14.57 9.96
C GLU A 248 -11.47 -13.74 11.05
N GLU A 249 -11.15 -13.96 12.30
CA GLU A 249 -11.69 -13.15 13.40
C GLU A 249 -11.31 -11.68 13.27
N LEU A 250 -10.06 -11.37 12.96
CA LEU A 250 -9.61 -9.99 12.79
C LEU A 250 -10.26 -9.27 11.61
N ALA A 251 -10.41 -9.96 10.48
CA ALA A 251 -11.02 -9.38 9.29
C ALA A 251 -12.55 -9.30 9.37
N ASN A 252 -13.17 -10.29 10.02
CA ASN A 252 -14.60 -10.59 9.93
C ASN A 252 -15.43 -10.17 11.15
N VAL A 253 -14.84 -9.53 12.13
CA VAL A 253 -15.61 -9.21 13.34
C VAL A 253 -16.54 -8.06 13.06
N SER A 254 -17.84 -8.36 12.93
CA SER A 254 -18.89 -7.32 12.80
C SER A 254 -18.89 -6.34 13.97
N GLU A 255 -18.47 -6.79 15.16
CA GLU A 255 -18.27 -5.97 16.34
C GLU A 255 -17.17 -4.91 16.15
N LYS A 256 -16.21 -5.15 15.25
CA LYS A 256 -15.18 -4.21 14.84
C LYS A 256 -15.62 -3.31 13.67
N GLY A 257 -16.84 -3.45 13.18
CA GLY A 257 -17.41 -2.64 12.10
C GLY A 257 -16.82 -2.89 10.71
N ASN A 258 -16.06 -3.96 10.53
CA ASN A 258 -15.59 -4.37 9.19
C ASN A 258 -16.79 -4.80 8.32
N THR A 259 -16.71 -4.52 7.04
CA THR A 259 -17.82 -4.72 6.10
C THR A 259 -17.31 -5.43 4.85
N TYR A 260 -18.07 -6.42 4.39
CA TYR A 260 -17.87 -7.08 3.09
C TYR A 260 -18.83 -6.45 2.09
N ALA A 261 -18.33 -5.54 1.31
CA ALA A 261 -19.16 -4.83 0.36
C ALA A 261 -18.32 -4.27 -0.78
N ASN A 262 -18.90 -4.19 -1.96
CA ASN A 262 -18.26 -3.47 -3.06
C ASN A 262 -18.05 -2.00 -2.66
N PRO A 263 -16.83 -1.47 -2.67
CA PRO A 263 -16.56 -0.05 -2.39
C PRO A 263 -17.06 0.86 -3.52
N PHE A 264 -17.42 0.29 -4.69
CA PHE A 264 -17.84 1.02 -5.90
C PHE A 264 -16.81 2.07 -6.30
N LEU A 265 -15.55 1.65 -6.45
CA LEU A 265 -14.52 2.48 -7.08
C LEU A 265 -14.90 2.75 -8.55
N GLY A 266 -14.55 3.90 -9.07
CA GLY A 266 -14.86 4.29 -10.45
C GLY A 266 -14.19 3.40 -11.49
N GLY A 267 -13.03 2.81 -11.17
CA GLY A 267 -12.35 1.84 -12.01
C GLY A 267 -11.04 1.33 -11.41
N THR A 268 -10.65 0.11 -11.78
CA THR A 268 -9.45 -0.58 -11.26
C THR A 268 -8.51 -1.02 -12.39
N SER A 269 -8.55 -0.35 -13.54
CA SER A 269 -7.68 -0.71 -14.67
C SER A 269 -6.21 -0.54 -14.32
N ARG A 270 -5.40 -1.50 -14.75
CA ARG A 270 -3.94 -1.48 -14.63
C ARG A 270 -3.25 -1.07 -15.93
N LEU A 271 -4.02 -0.49 -16.84
CA LEU A 271 -3.55 -0.01 -18.14
C LEU A 271 -3.64 1.52 -18.21
N GLY A 272 -2.73 2.16 -18.94
CA GLY A 272 -2.78 3.59 -19.24
C GLY A 272 -3.86 3.93 -20.28
N ASN A 273 -5.12 3.67 -19.94
CA ASN A 273 -6.27 3.81 -20.84
C ASN A 273 -7.42 4.64 -20.25
N GLY A 274 -7.16 5.37 -19.18
CA GLY A 274 -8.16 6.16 -18.46
C GLY A 274 -9.13 5.35 -17.61
N GLY A 275 -8.92 4.04 -17.48
CA GLY A 275 -9.81 3.15 -16.72
C GLY A 275 -9.50 3.00 -15.24
N LEU A 276 -8.52 3.73 -14.71
CA LEU A 276 -8.22 3.75 -13.28
C LEU A 276 -8.89 4.95 -12.61
N ASP A 277 -9.83 4.69 -11.77
CA ASP A 277 -10.44 5.69 -10.90
C ASP A 277 -10.62 5.11 -9.49
N PRO A 278 -9.66 5.34 -8.58
CA PRO A 278 -9.69 4.77 -7.24
C PRO A 278 -10.66 5.48 -6.29
N ARG A 279 -11.41 6.47 -6.77
CA ARG A 279 -12.40 7.21 -5.98
C ARG A 279 -13.66 6.35 -5.78
N PRO A 280 -14.13 6.19 -4.54
CA PRO A 280 -15.37 5.49 -4.28
C PRO A 280 -16.60 6.34 -4.65
N SER A 281 -17.69 5.69 -5.02
CA SER A 281 -18.98 6.37 -5.18
C SER A 281 -19.46 6.95 -3.84
N ALA A 282 -19.93 8.20 -3.83
CA ALA A 282 -20.50 8.84 -2.66
C ALA A 282 -21.75 8.12 -2.10
N SER A 283 -22.43 7.31 -2.91
CA SER A 283 -23.55 6.47 -2.49
C SER A 283 -23.13 5.07 -2.05
N GLY A 284 -21.85 4.73 -2.13
CA GLY A 284 -21.30 3.41 -1.84
C GLY A 284 -21.00 3.16 -0.38
N ALA A 285 -20.50 1.95 -0.08
CA ALA A 285 -20.17 1.50 1.27
C ALA A 285 -19.10 2.37 1.95
N ALA A 286 -18.18 2.97 1.19
CA ALA A 286 -17.14 3.84 1.71
C ALA A 286 -17.67 5.05 2.50
N TYR A 287 -18.88 5.53 2.15
CA TYR A 287 -19.52 6.66 2.82
C TYR A 287 -20.65 6.27 3.79
N ASN A 288 -21.18 5.07 3.64
CA ASN A 288 -22.44 4.68 4.30
C ASN A 288 -22.27 3.56 5.34
N THR A 289 -21.05 3.23 5.73
CA THR A 289 -20.75 2.25 6.77
C THR A 289 -20.06 2.91 7.97
N PRO A 290 -20.13 2.30 9.18
CA PRO A 290 -19.51 2.87 10.38
C PRO A 290 -18.03 3.19 10.19
N MET A 291 -17.57 4.25 10.83
CA MET A 291 -16.19 4.72 10.78
C MET A 291 -15.57 4.89 12.16
N SER A 292 -14.29 4.59 12.27
CA SER A 292 -13.47 4.96 13.42
C SER A 292 -13.21 6.47 13.40
N SER A 293 -13.33 7.11 14.55
CA SER A 293 -12.94 8.51 14.69
C SER A 293 -11.43 8.67 14.73
N VAL A 294 -10.91 9.68 14.09
CA VAL A 294 -9.49 10.03 14.15
C VAL A 294 -9.22 11.03 15.28
N SER A 295 -8.05 10.93 15.90
CA SER A 295 -7.60 11.82 16.96
C SER A 295 -6.11 12.11 16.84
N GLY A 296 -5.60 13.10 17.60
CA GLY A 296 -4.16 13.31 17.73
C GLY A 296 -3.52 14.30 16.77
N GLY A 297 -4.29 15.14 16.09
CA GLY A 297 -3.79 16.33 15.35
C GLY A 297 -3.02 16.04 14.04
N PHE A 298 -2.51 14.82 13.86
CA PHE A 298 -1.88 14.42 12.60
C PHE A 298 -2.92 14.08 11.52
N TYR A 299 -3.93 13.29 11.88
CA TYR A 299 -4.91 12.82 10.92
C TYR A 299 -5.85 13.94 10.43
N THR A 300 -6.13 13.92 9.14
CA THR A 300 -7.16 14.74 8.52
C THR A 300 -8.52 14.06 8.71
N PRO A 301 -9.47 14.64 9.45
CA PRO A 301 -10.80 14.06 9.58
C PRO A 301 -11.53 14.06 8.24
N VAL A 302 -12.01 12.89 7.83
CA VAL A 302 -12.82 12.71 6.62
C VAL A 302 -14.04 11.85 6.92
N ASN A 303 -15.01 11.86 6.03
CA ASN A 303 -16.28 11.13 6.17
C ASN A 303 -16.39 9.95 5.20
N TYR A 304 -15.25 9.41 4.78
CA TYR A 304 -15.18 8.28 3.86
C TYR A 304 -14.07 7.30 4.25
N LYS A 305 -14.18 6.06 3.79
CA LYS A 305 -13.16 5.03 3.89
C LYS A 305 -12.32 5.00 2.61
N GLY A 306 -11.06 4.57 2.76
CA GLY A 306 -10.11 4.52 1.68
C GLY A 306 -9.29 5.80 1.52
N ALA A 307 -8.34 5.77 0.58
CA ALA A 307 -7.36 6.83 0.38
C ALA A 307 -7.87 8.01 -0.46
N PHE A 308 -9.05 7.89 -1.07
CA PHE A 308 -9.61 8.89 -1.98
C PHE A 308 -11.03 9.26 -1.58
N SER A 309 -11.37 10.54 -1.71
CA SER A 309 -12.77 10.98 -1.65
C SER A 309 -13.48 10.65 -2.98
N SER A 310 -14.80 10.80 -3.03
CA SER A 310 -15.55 10.69 -4.29
C SER A 310 -15.26 11.84 -5.27
N GLU A 311 -14.64 12.90 -4.82
CA GLU A 311 -14.44 14.13 -5.59
C GLU A 311 -12.99 14.34 -6.04
N GLU A 312 -12.03 13.93 -5.22
CA GLU A 312 -10.63 14.23 -5.42
C GLU A 312 -9.78 12.98 -5.63
N ASN A 313 -9.00 13.00 -6.72
CA ASN A 313 -7.88 12.08 -6.93
C ASN A 313 -6.57 12.85 -6.76
N TRP A 314 -5.96 12.72 -5.58
CA TRP A 314 -4.74 13.44 -5.20
C TRP A 314 -3.48 13.04 -5.99
N LEU A 315 -3.56 11.97 -6.79
CA LEU A 315 -2.48 11.56 -7.70
C LEU A 315 -2.44 12.39 -8.99
N LYS A 316 -3.53 13.05 -9.36
CA LYS A 316 -3.57 13.87 -10.58
C LYS A 316 -2.65 15.08 -10.49
N GLY A 317 -2.02 15.43 -11.60
CA GLY A 317 -1.21 16.64 -11.78
C GLY A 317 0.27 16.48 -11.43
N TRP A 318 0.70 15.36 -10.81
CA TRP A 318 2.10 15.18 -10.41
C TRP A 318 2.63 13.76 -10.56
N SER A 319 1.80 12.74 -10.43
CA SER A 319 2.23 11.33 -10.40
C SER A 319 2.61 10.81 -11.79
N HIS A 320 3.36 9.71 -11.83
CA HIS A 320 3.65 9.01 -13.07
C HIS A 320 2.43 8.29 -13.64
N LEU A 321 1.56 7.80 -12.77
CA LEU A 321 0.26 7.26 -13.20
C LEU A 321 -0.51 8.29 -14.04
N ASP A 322 -0.56 9.54 -13.61
CA ASP A 322 -1.22 10.61 -14.35
C ASP A 322 -0.51 10.87 -15.70
N GLN A 323 0.82 10.96 -15.67
CA GLN A 323 1.63 11.16 -16.89
C GLN A 323 1.46 10.05 -17.93
N LEU A 324 1.17 8.83 -17.49
CA LEU A 324 0.96 7.66 -18.36
C LEU A 324 -0.50 7.48 -18.81
N GLY A 325 -1.40 8.42 -18.48
CA GLY A 325 -2.80 8.40 -18.93
C GLY A 325 -3.71 7.42 -18.18
N TYR A 326 -3.35 6.98 -16.99
CA TYR A 326 -4.19 6.09 -16.19
C TYR A 326 -5.50 6.75 -15.75
N PHE A 327 -5.50 8.07 -15.58
CA PHE A 327 -6.64 8.88 -15.13
C PHE A 327 -7.26 9.73 -16.26
N ASP A 328 -6.84 9.54 -17.48
CA ASP A 328 -7.44 10.23 -18.62
C ASP A 328 -8.90 9.81 -18.80
N GLU A 329 -9.71 10.68 -19.42
CA GLU A 329 -11.02 10.22 -19.85
C GLU A 329 -10.83 9.09 -20.87
N PRO A 330 -11.53 7.94 -20.72
CA PRO A 330 -11.42 6.87 -21.69
C PRO A 330 -11.66 7.42 -23.07
N ALA A 331 -10.78 7.10 -24.03
CA ALA A 331 -10.95 7.53 -25.40
C ALA A 331 -12.36 7.12 -25.86
N ALA A 332 -13.12 8.08 -26.33
CA ALA A 332 -14.47 7.81 -26.81
C ALA A 332 -14.43 6.68 -27.83
N VAL A 333 -15.23 5.64 -27.61
CA VAL A 333 -15.33 4.53 -28.56
C VAL A 333 -15.91 5.13 -29.85
N LYS A 334 -15.03 5.27 -30.87
CA LYS A 334 -15.48 5.76 -32.17
C LYS A 334 -16.31 4.69 -32.86
N THR A 335 -17.39 5.10 -33.44
CA THR A 335 -18.21 4.19 -34.24
C THR A 335 -17.55 3.98 -35.59
N ASP A 336 -17.38 2.74 -36.00
CA ASP A 336 -16.92 2.42 -37.36
C ASP A 336 -18.04 2.71 -38.37
N VAL A 337 -17.73 3.59 -39.32
CA VAL A 337 -18.63 3.96 -40.40
C VAL A 337 -18.01 3.47 -41.70
N GLU A 338 -18.62 2.47 -42.31
CA GLU A 338 -18.18 1.97 -43.60
C GLU A 338 -18.60 2.91 -44.74
N VAL A 339 -17.62 3.37 -45.51
CA VAL A 339 -17.87 4.23 -46.69
C VAL A 339 -17.84 3.35 -47.91
N VAL A 340 -19.04 2.92 -48.37
CA VAL A 340 -19.19 1.93 -49.45
C VAL A 340 -19.47 2.53 -50.81
N ALA A 341 -19.46 3.84 -50.93
CA ALA A 341 -19.73 4.53 -52.21
C ALA A 341 -18.84 5.76 -52.40
N ASP A 342 -18.67 6.19 -53.65
CA ASP A 342 -17.96 7.40 -53.97
C ASP A 342 -18.54 8.64 -53.28
N ILE A 343 -17.71 9.47 -52.69
CA ILE A 343 -18.11 10.73 -52.10
C ILE A 343 -18.18 11.76 -53.21
N THR A 344 -19.39 12.06 -53.62
CA THR A 344 -19.66 12.97 -54.77
C THR A 344 -20.10 14.38 -54.39
N THR A 345 -20.20 14.65 -53.10
CA THR A 345 -20.59 15.97 -52.54
C THR A 345 -19.69 16.32 -51.34
N ASP A 346 -19.65 17.59 -50.97
CA ASP A 346 -18.98 18.05 -49.77
C ASP A 346 -19.48 17.27 -48.55
N THR A 347 -18.56 16.58 -47.83
CA THR A 347 -18.88 15.72 -46.72
C THR A 347 -18.11 16.15 -45.50
N THR A 348 -18.79 16.31 -44.36
CA THR A 348 -18.15 16.57 -43.06
C THR A 348 -17.92 15.25 -42.34
N TRP A 349 -16.71 14.99 -41.95
CA TRP A 349 -16.32 13.82 -41.15
C TRP A 349 -16.28 14.19 -39.67
N SER A 350 -17.01 13.45 -38.84
CA SER A 350 -16.97 13.64 -37.41
C SER A 350 -15.73 12.98 -36.82
N ASN A 351 -15.12 13.62 -35.83
CA ASN A 351 -14.02 13.04 -35.08
C ASN A 351 -14.46 11.91 -34.12
N ASP A 352 -15.77 11.70 -34.00
CA ASP A 352 -16.38 10.66 -33.15
C ASP A 352 -16.48 9.29 -33.85
N ASN A 353 -16.09 9.22 -35.13
CA ASN A 353 -16.16 8.02 -35.94
C ASN A 353 -14.81 7.61 -36.52
N ASN A 354 -14.65 6.30 -36.73
CA ASN A 354 -13.64 5.75 -37.65
C ASN A 354 -14.32 5.53 -38.99
N TYR A 355 -13.73 6.00 -40.08
CA TYR A 355 -14.27 5.82 -41.43
C TYR A 355 -13.46 4.75 -42.16
N LEU A 356 -14.12 3.63 -42.47
CA LEU A 356 -13.51 2.51 -43.20
C LEU A 356 -13.82 2.69 -44.68
N LEU A 357 -12.81 2.98 -45.49
CA LEU A 357 -12.97 3.13 -46.94
C LEU A 357 -12.85 1.76 -47.60
N GLY A 358 -13.94 1.37 -48.34
CA GLY A 358 -14.01 0.11 -49.06
C GLY A 358 -13.25 0.16 -50.41
#